data_5a0ece9b674303ece5c616a3a55db02f
#
_entry.id   5a0ece9b674303ece5c616a3a55db02f
#
_cell.length_a   1.000
_cell.length_b   1.000
_cell.length_c   1.000
_cell.angle_alpha   90.00
_cell.angle_beta   90.00
_cell.angle_gamma   90.00
#
_symmetry.space_group_name_H-M   'P 1'
#
loop_
_entity.id
_entity.type
_entity.pdbx_description
1 polymer ?
#
loop_
_entity_poly.entity_id
_entity_poly.type
_entity_poly.pdbx_seq_one_letter_code
_entity_poly.pdbx_strand_id
1 'polypeptide(L)'
;MPAEDLTITAQWRDIAVPTGEIKIAENGWKSFLNTITFRLFFKDTQTVTVTAADNSGETVTIEYLLSEKALAESELAGMTFTAYSAPFSINPDNEYVIYAKLTDTSGNVAYINTNGIVLDATVPVISGIEAGKTYCAAQTITVDEKYIGTVKVNGTEVSLDRNSQFALSPASGKQTIVV
;
A
#
# COMPACT_ATOMS: atom_id res chain seq x y z
N MET A 1 21.53 -62.20 31.40
CA MET A 1 21.60 -60.75 31.19
C MET A 1 20.17 -60.26 31.38
N PRO A 2 19.93 -59.31 32.28
CA PRO A 2 18.60 -58.69 32.38
C PRO A 2 18.37 -57.89 31.09
N ALA A 3 17.16 -58.02 30.52
CA ALA A 3 16.73 -57.16 29.41
C ALA A 3 16.63 -55.74 29.96
N GLU A 4 17.38 -54.84 29.37
CA GLU A 4 17.19 -53.42 29.66
C GLU A 4 15.90 -52.93 29.03
N ASP A 5 15.07 -52.26 29.80
CA ASP A 5 13.81 -51.69 29.28
C ASP A 5 14.18 -50.51 28.32
N LEU A 6 13.86 -50.71 27.03
CA LEU A 6 14.01 -49.65 26.01
C LEU A 6 12.81 -48.71 26.08
N THR A 7 13.01 -47.51 26.55
CA THR A 7 12.01 -46.47 26.52
C THR A 7 12.17 -45.64 25.23
N ILE A 8 11.16 -45.66 24.35
CA ILE A 8 11.10 -44.85 23.14
C ILE A 8 10.17 -43.68 23.42
N THR A 9 10.71 -42.46 23.35
CA THR A 9 9.92 -41.24 23.47
C THR A 9 9.77 -40.61 22.11
N ALA A 10 8.52 -40.47 21.64
CA ALA A 10 8.22 -39.70 20.42
C ALA A 10 8.27 -38.20 20.75
N GLN A 11 9.06 -37.45 19.98
CA GLN A 11 9.06 -36.01 20.04
C GLN A 11 8.35 -35.46 18.83
N TRP A 12 7.28 -34.72 19.07
CA TRP A 12 6.51 -34.05 18.03
C TRP A 12 7.04 -32.59 17.91
N ARG A 13 7.30 -32.16 16.68
CA ARG A 13 7.65 -30.79 16.37
C ARG A 13 6.54 -30.20 15.51
N ASP A 14 6.10 -29.00 15.86
CA ASP A 14 5.23 -28.23 15.00
C ASP A 14 6.00 -27.76 13.75
N ILE A 15 5.43 -28.02 12.59
CA ILE A 15 5.97 -27.64 11.27
C ILE A 15 4.99 -26.74 10.49
N ALA A 16 3.82 -26.44 11.08
CA ALA A 16 2.85 -25.55 10.47
C ALA A 16 3.33 -24.10 10.59
N VAL A 17 3.17 -23.32 9.54
CA VAL A 17 3.47 -21.91 9.60
C VAL A 17 2.29 -21.14 10.18
N PRO A 18 2.51 -20.08 10.95
CA PRO A 18 1.43 -19.24 11.47
C PRO A 18 0.68 -18.55 10.33
N THR A 19 -0.56 -18.18 10.61
CA THR A 19 -1.44 -17.42 9.71
C THR A 19 -1.71 -16.03 10.28
N GLY A 20 -2.10 -15.08 9.44
CA GLY A 20 -2.43 -13.75 9.91
C GLY A 20 -3.13 -12.89 8.87
N GLU A 21 -3.44 -11.68 9.28
CA GLU A 21 -4.08 -10.67 8.42
C GLU A 21 -3.51 -9.29 8.70
N ILE A 22 -3.17 -8.56 7.61
CA ILE A 22 -2.94 -7.11 7.66
C ILE A 22 -4.26 -6.46 7.26
N LYS A 23 -4.76 -5.52 8.07
CA LYS A 23 -6.02 -4.83 7.81
C LYS A 23 -5.83 -3.32 7.80
N ILE A 24 -6.43 -2.67 6.78
CA ILE A 24 -6.47 -1.21 6.61
C ILE A 24 -7.87 -0.85 6.12
N ALA A 25 -8.61 -0.05 6.88
CA ALA A 25 -10.02 0.22 6.65
C ALA A 25 -10.79 -1.11 6.44
N GLU A 26 -11.51 -1.24 5.33
CA GLU A 26 -12.27 -2.46 4.98
C GLU A 26 -11.43 -3.51 4.23
N ASN A 27 -10.15 -3.23 3.94
CA ASN A 27 -9.29 -4.13 3.19
C ASN A 27 -8.48 -5.03 4.12
N GLY A 28 -8.35 -6.31 3.76
CA GLY A 28 -7.58 -7.29 4.51
C GLY A 28 -6.76 -8.21 3.61
N TRP A 29 -5.52 -8.50 4.02
CA TRP A 29 -4.59 -9.36 3.30
C TRP A 29 -4.08 -10.47 4.21
N LYS A 30 -4.25 -11.72 3.75
CA LYS A 30 -3.97 -12.94 4.53
C LYS A 30 -2.87 -13.83 3.92
N SER A 31 -2.31 -13.41 2.79
CA SER A 31 -1.30 -14.17 2.06
C SER A 31 -0.24 -13.26 1.47
N PHE A 32 0.87 -13.86 1.05
CA PHE A 32 1.89 -13.14 0.29
C PHE A 32 1.43 -12.92 -1.16
N LEU A 33 1.45 -11.68 -1.62
CA LEU A 33 1.10 -11.27 -2.97
C LEU A 33 2.38 -11.12 -3.80
N ASN A 34 2.53 -11.92 -4.84
CA ASN A 34 3.68 -11.83 -5.77
C ASN A 34 3.54 -10.67 -6.78
N THR A 35 2.32 -10.16 -6.96
CA THR A 35 2.04 -9.03 -7.85
C THR A 35 1.44 -7.90 -7.06
N ILE A 36 2.13 -6.76 -7.05
CA ILE A 36 1.71 -5.56 -6.34
C ILE A 36 1.29 -4.51 -7.36
N THR A 37 0.12 -3.90 -7.13
CA THR A 37 -0.38 -2.79 -7.94
C THR A 37 -0.73 -1.64 -7.01
N PHE A 38 -0.24 -0.43 -7.31
CA PHE A 38 -0.56 0.78 -6.54
C PHE A 38 -1.89 1.38 -7.03
N ARG A 39 -3.01 0.76 -6.65
CA ARG A 39 -4.37 1.15 -7.06
C ARG A 39 -5.33 1.37 -5.90
N LEU A 40 -4.84 1.30 -4.67
CA LEU A 40 -5.62 1.58 -3.48
C LEU A 40 -5.24 2.97 -2.97
N PHE A 41 -6.14 3.94 -3.16
CA PHE A 41 -5.92 5.33 -2.83
C PHE A 41 -6.68 5.74 -1.57
N PHE A 42 -6.00 6.48 -0.70
CA PHE A 42 -6.59 7.15 0.46
C PHE A 42 -6.10 8.59 0.50
N LYS A 43 -6.96 9.50 0.94
CA LYS A 43 -6.62 10.90 1.18
C LYS A 43 -6.04 11.12 2.57
N ASP A 44 -6.58 10.43 3.55
CA ASP A 44 -6.28 10.65 4.96
C ASP A 44 -5.41 9.53 5.54
N THR A 45 -4.72 9.84 6.64
CA THR A 45 -3.97 8.87 7.45
C THR A 45 -4.79 7.60 7.68
N GLN A 46 -4.18 6.45 7.48
CA GLN A 46 -4.79 5.15 7.70
C GLN A 46 -4.15 4.43 8.88
N THR A 47 -4.96 3.68 9.60
CA THR A 47 -4.49 2.80 10.68
C THR A 47 -4.29 1.39 10.14
N VAL A 48 -3.12 0.83 10.42
CA VAL A 48 -2.73 -0.54 10.09
C VAL A 48 -2.88 -1.41 11.32
N THR A 49 -3.61 -2.51 11.17
CA THR A 49 -3.73 -3.55 12.19
C THR A 49 -3.18 -4.85 11.63
N VAL A 50 -2.38 -5.55 12.41
CA VAL A 50 -1.88 -6.89 12.07
C VAL A 50 -2.36 -7.87 13.15
N THR A 51 -2.92 -8.98 12.71
CA THR A 51 -3.31 -10.09 13.59
C THR A 51 -2.64 -11.37 13.14
N ALA A 52 -2.36 -12.26 14.07
CA ALA A 52 -1.80 -13.57 13.75
C ALA A 52 -2.36 -14.63 14.69
N ALA A 53 -2.36 -15.87 14.21
CA ALA A 53 -2.71 -17.05 14.97
C ALA A 53 -1.92 -18.25 14.46
N ASP A 54 -1.68 -19.19 15.37
CA ASP A 54 -1.11 -20.48 15.04
C ASP A 54 -2.05 -21.64 15.40
N ASN A 55 -1.90 -22.77 14.71
CA ASN A 55 -2.72 -23.97 14.93
C ASN A 55 -2.49 -24.60 16.31
N SER A 56 -1.30 -24.40 16.90
CA SER A 56 -0.98 -24.85 18.26
C SER A 56 -1.73 -24.05 19.33
N GLY A 57 -2.28 -22.87 18.99
CA GLY A 57 -2.85 -21.91 19.93
C GLY A 57 -1.81 -21.13 20.73
N GLU A 58 -0.53 -21.28 20.43
CA GLU A 58 0.56 -20.54 21.06
C GLU A 58 0.69 -19.12 20.48
N THR A 59 1.48 -18.28 21.17
CA THR A 59 1.71 -16.90 20.78
C THR A 59 2.54 -16.79 19.49
N VAL A 60 2.10 -15.97 18.56
CA VAL A 60 2.84 -15.63 17.34
C VAL A 60 3.52 -14.29 17.51
N THR A 61 4.81 -14.23 17.26
CA THR A 61 5.58 -12.98 17.17
C THR A 61 5.26 -12.32 15.84
N ILE A 62 4.87 -11.05 15.89
CA ILE A 62 4.53 -10.24 14.72
C ILE A 62 5.57 -9.13 14.57
N GLU A 63 6.16 -9.03 13.40
CA GLU A 63 7.06 -7.95 12.99
C GLU A 63 6.57 -7.36 11.66
N TYR A 64 6.81 -6.08 11.40
CA TYR A 64 6.40 -5.44 10.14
C TYR A 64 7.53 -4.66 9.48
N LEU A 65 7.40 -4.46 8.17
CA LEU A 65 8.27 -3.64 7.34
C LEU A 65 7.41 -2.78 6.41
N LEU A 66 7.71 -1.48 6.33
CA LEU A 66 7.14 -0.56 5.35
C LEU A 66 8.10 -0.41 4.18
N SER A 67 7.60 -0.49 2.96
CA SER A 67 8.37 -0.29 1.74
C SER A 67 7.57 0.57 0.76
N GLU A 68 8.25 1.44 0.02
CA GLU A 68 7.65 2.23 -1.07
C GLU A 68 7.57 1.45 -2.39
N LYS A 69 8.09 0.24 -2.43
CA LYS A 69 8.11 -0.63 -3.61
C LYS A 69 7.82 -2.07 -3.27
N ALA A 70 7.38 -2.81 -4.27
CA ALA A 70 7.24 -4.25 -4.16
C ALA A 70 8.60 -4.93 -3.91
N LEU A 71 8.65 -5.85 -2.94
CA LEU A 71 9.79 -6.72 -2.64
C LEU A 71 9.37 -8.18 -2.88
N ALA A 72 10.27 -8.97 -3.42
CA ALA A 72 10.08 -10.41 -3.51
C ALA A 72 10.24 -11.05 -2.13
N GLU A 73 9.58 -12.17 -1.88
CA GLU A 73 9.67 -12.87 -0.60
C GLU A 73 11.11 -13.26 -0.24
N SER A 74 11.92 -13.62 -1.23
CA SER A 74 13.34 -13.94 -1.04
C SER A 74 14.20 -12.76 -0.56
N GLU A 75 13.77 -11.52 -0.78
CA GLU A 75 14.46 -10.33 -0.31
C GLU A 75 14.17 -10.05 1.17
N LEU A 76 13.01 -10.50 1.67
CA LEU A 76 12.56 -10.21 3.03
C LEU A 76 13.45 -10.82 4.13
N ALA A 77 14.07 -11.96 3.86
CA ALA A 77 14.95 -12.62 4.82
C ALA A 77 16.16 -11.77 5.24
N GLY A 78 16.60 -10.84 4.36
CA GLY A 78 17.71 -9.92 4.63
C GLY A 78 17.27 -8.55 5.16
N MET A 79 15.98 -8.29 5.31
CA MET A 79 15.44 -7.01 5.73
C MET A 79 15.32 -6.92 7.26
N THR A 80 15.38 -5.68 7.75
CA THR A 80 15.13 -5.39 9.17
C THR A 80 13.66 -5.09 9.38
N PHE A 81 13.00 -5.89 10.19
CA PHE A 81 11.61 -5.72 10.57
C PHE A 81 11.51 -5.01 11.93
N THR A 82 10.44 -4.28 12.12
CA THR A 82 10.06 -3.62 13.37
C THR A 82 9.06 -4.48 14.13
N ALA A 83 9.26 -4.67 15.43
CA ALA A 83 8.32 -5.40 16.28
C ALA A 83 6.93 -4.72 16.27
N TYR A 84 5.88 -5.51 16.06
CA TYR A 84 4.51 -5.03 16.12
C TYR A 84 3.92 -5.29 17.50
N SER A 85 3.54 -4.25 18.21
CA SER A 85 2.91 -4.35 19.53
C SER A 85 1.52 -3.73 19.60
N ALA A 86 1.18 -2.85 18.66
CA ALA A 86 -0.10 -2.15 18.58
C ALA A 86 -0.34 -1.65 17.15
N PRO A 87 -1.59 -1.32 16.79
CA PRO A 87 -1.89 -0.64 15.54
C PRO A 87 -1.05 0.63 15.35
N PHE A 88 -0.59 0.86 14.13
CA PHE A 88 0.20 2.04 13.77
C PHE A 88 -0.41 2.78 12.59
N SER A 89 0.01 4.02 12.38
CA SER A 89 -0.50 4.87 11.31
C SER A 89 0.48 4.98 10.15
N ILE A 90 -0.07 5.01 8.92
CA ILE A 90 0.61 5.43 7.70
C ILE A 90 0.03 6.78 7.25
N ASN A 91 0.91 7.67 6.80
CA ASN A 91 0.58 9.08 6.57
C ASN A 91 0.48 9.42 5.08
N PRO A 92 -0.26 10.49 4.72
CA PRO A 92 -0.36 10.98 3.36
C PRO A 92 0.99 11.34 2.72
N ASP A 93 0.93 11.54 1.38
CA ASP A 93 2.01 11.91 0.48
C ASP A 93 3.11 10.85 0.35
N ASN A 94 2.72 9.58 0.54
CA ASN A 94 3.60 8.43 0.41
C ASN A 94 2.89 7.23 -0.23
N GLU A 95 3.71 6.32 -0.73
CA GLU A 95 3.31 4.99 -1.20
C GLU A 95 3.77 3.93 -0.21
N TYR A 96 2.97 2.87 -0.03
CA TYR A 96 3.30 1.80 0.91
C TYR A 96 2.99 0.43 0.35
N VAL A 97 3.89 -0.50 0.57
CA VAL A 97 3.61 -1.93 0.67
C VAL A 97 4.00 -2.35 2.08
N ILE A 98 3.08 -2.95 2.81
CA ILE A 98 3.30 -3.37 4.18
C ILE A 98 3.52 -4.87 4.18
N TYR A 99 4.64 -5.29 4.74
CA TYR A 99 5.00 -6.69 4.93
C TYR A 99 4.87 -7.02 6.42
N ALA A 100 4.30 -8.16 6.75
CA ALA A 100 4.35 -8.70 8.09
C ALA A 100 5.06 -10.06 8.07
N LYS A 101 5.96 -10.24 9.02
CA LYS A 101 6.63 -11.50 9.33
C LYS A 101 6.01 -12.06 10.59
N LEU A 102 5.52 -13.27 10.49
CA LEU A 102 4.86 -14.01 11.55
C LEU A 102 5.75 -15.18 11.94
N THR A 103 6.10 -15.28 13.21
CA THR A 103 6.95 -16.36 13.70
C THR A 103 6.28 -17.02 14.90
N ASP A 104 6.06 -18.34 14.84
CA ASP A 104 5.53 -19.13 15.95
C ASP A 104 6.65 -19.47 16.97
N THR A 105 6.29 -20.14 18.05
CA THR A 105 7.22 -20.57 19.09
C THR A 105 8.14 -21.71 18.66
N SER A 106 7.78 -22.46 17.62
CA SER A 106 8.57 -23.55 17.01
C SER A 106 9.60 -23.03 16.01
N GLY A 107 9.53 -21.73 15.65
CA GLY A 107 10.41 -21.05 14.71
C GLY A 107 9.95 -21.17 13.24
N ASN A 108 8.71 -21.60 12.98
CA ASN A 108 8.16 -21.54 11.63
C ASN A 108 7.79 -20.09 11.28
N VAL A 109 8.08 -19.68 10.05
CA VAL A 109 7.92 -18.29 9.60
C VAL A 109 6.96 -18.23 8.41
N ALA A 110 6.03 -17.27 8.45
CA ALA A 110 5.21 -16.89 7.33
C ALA A 110 5.36 -15.39 7.03
N TYR A 111 5.28 -15.03 5.75
CA TYR A 111 5.18 -13.65 5.31
C TYR A 111 3.82 -13.40 4.67
N ILE A 112 3.25 -12.24 4.97
CA ILE A 112 2.07 -11.72 4.31
C ILE A 112 2.33 -10.26 3.94
N ASN A 113 1.65 -9.74 2.91
CA ASN A 113 1.81 -8.34 2.51
C ASN A 113 0.51 -7.73 1.98
N THR A 114 0.45 -6.41 1.99
CA THR A 114 -0.63 -5.67 1.33
C THR A 114 -0.37 -5.56 -0.17
N ASN A 115 -1.40 -5.17 -0.91
CA ASN A 115 -1.20 -4.54 -2.22
C ASN A 115 -0.55 -3.15 -2.04
N GLY A 116 -0.13 -2.52 -3.13
CA GLY A 116 0.38 -1.14 -3.09
C GLY A 116 -0.73 -0.16 -2.68
N ILE A 117 -0.41 0.70 -1.74
CA ILE A 117 -1.30 1.70 -1.17
C ILE A 117 -0.68 3.06 -1.48
N VAL A 118 -1.51 3.98 -1.94
CA VAL A 118 -1.14 5.38 -2.18
C VAL A 118 -1.93 6.24 -1.21
N LEU A 119 -1.24 6.98 -0.36
CA LEU A 119 -1.85 8.03 0.43
C LEU A 119 -1.46 9.37 -0.18
N ASP A 120 -2.46 10.10 -0.69
CA ASP A 120 -2.27 11.35 -1.38
C ASP A 120 -3.27 12.39 -0.87
N ALA A 121 -2.77 13.38 -0.15
CA ALA A 121 -3.55 14.51 0.36
C ALA A 121 -3.27 15.80 -0.41
N THR A 122 -2.38 15.75 -1.40
CA THR A 122 -2.06 16.92 -2.23
C THR A 122 -3.26 17.35 -3.06
N VAL A 123 -3.30 18.62 -3.39
CA VAL A 123 -4.37 19.20 -4.23
C VAL A 123 -3.75 19.57 -5.56
N PRO A 124 -4.34 19.16 -6.69
CA PRO A 124 -3.85 19.54 -8.00
C PRO A 124 -3.68 21.07 -8.15
N VAL A 125 -2.56 21.50 -8.72
CA VAL A 125 -2.30 22.91 -9.00
C VAL A 125 -2.44 23.14 -10.51
N ILE A 126 -3.37 24.02 -10.87
CA ILE A 126 -3.59 24.44 -12.26
C ILE A 126 -2.86 25.77 -12.48
N SER A 127 -2.03 25.84 -13.53
CA SER A 127 -1.31 27.04 -13.95
C SER A 127 -1.48 27.32 -15.44
N GLY A 128 -1.01 28.49 -15.90
CA GLY A 128 -1.16 28.95 -17.28
C GLY A 128 -2.34 29.90 -17.49
N ILE A 129 -3.27 29.98 -16.51
CA ILE A 129 -4.37 30.95 -16.48
C ILE A 129 -4.61 31.44 -15.05
N GLU A 130 -5.31 32.56 -14.94
CA GLU A 130 -5.84 33.05 -13.67
C GLU A 130 -7.36 32.98 -13.65
N ALA A 131 -7.91 32.59 -12.51
CA ALA A 131 -9.35 32.50 -12.34
C ALA A 131 -10.04 33.88 -12.56
N GLY A 132 -11.14 33.87 -13.32
CA GLY A 132 -11.90 35.07 -13.62
C GLY A 132 -11.30 35.99 -14.70
N LYS A 133 -10.16 35.68 -15.28
CA LYS A 133 -9.56 36.43 -16.42
C LYS A 133 -10.19 35.97 -17.75
N THR A 134 -10.14 36.92 -18.72
CA THR A 134 -10.54 36.67 -20.10
C THR A 134 -9.30 36.59 -20.99
N TYR A 135 -9.24 35.59 -21.83
CA TYR A 135 -8.15 35.35 -22.77
C TYR A 135 -8.68 35.32 -24.20
N CYS A 136 -8.05 36.05 -25.12
CA CYS A 136 -8.41 36.10 -26.53
C CYS A 136 -7.62 35.14 -27.41
N ALA A 137 -6.60 34.49 -26.86
CA ALA A 137 -5.76 33.49 -27.53
C ALA A 137 -5.74 32.18 -26.75
N ALA A 138 -5.34 31.10 -27.40
CA ALA A 138 -5.17 29.81 -26.75
C ALA A 138 -4.13 29.93 -25.62
N GLN A 139 -4.41 29.25 -24.51
CA GLN A 139 -3.52 29.18 -23.36
C GLN A 139 -3.02 27.75 -23.18
N THR A 140 -1.76 27.60 -22.76
CA THR A 140 -1.24 26.30 -22.31
C THR A 140 -1.53 26.15 -20.83
N ILE A 141 -2.29 25.15 -20.48
CA ILE A 141 -2.63 24.82 -19.11
C ILE A 141 -1.71 23.70 -18.64
N THR A 142 -1.10 23.87 -17.47
CA THR A 142 -0.32 22.84 -16.79
C THR A 142 -1.08 22.39 -15.54
N VAL A 143 -1.17 21.09 -15.34
CA VAL A 143 -1.73 20.46 -14.12
C VAL A 143 -0.58 19.79 -13.38
N ASP A 144 -0.22 20.35 -12.24
CA ASP A 144 0.83 19.79 -11.38
C ASP A 144 0.18 18.90 -10.32
N GLU A 145 0.26 17.60 -10.55
CA GLU A 145 -0.25 16.54 -9.70
C GLU A 145 0.44 15.20 -10.05
N LYS A 146 0.89 14.47 -9.01
CA LYS A 146 1.57 13.18 -9.20
C LYS A 146 0.60 12.07 -9.64
N TYR A 147 -0.61 12.06 -9.07
CA TYR A 147 -1.61 11.01 -9.31
C TYR A 147 -2.83 11.56 -10.04
N ILE A 148 -2.60 12.17 -11.21
CA ILE A 148 -3.68 12.73 -12.03
C ILE A 148 -4.66 11.64 -12.45
N GLY A 149 -5.91 11.80 -12.08
CA GLY A 149 -7.01 10.94 -12.54
C GLY A 149 -7.51 11.39 -13.91
N THR A 150 -8.47 12.32 -13.94
CA THR A 150 -9.04 12.86 -15.17
C THR A 150 -9.07 14.39 -15.14
N VAL A 151 -8.73 15.02 -16.25
CA VAL A 151 -8.88 16.45 -16.41
C VAL A 151 -10.04 16.71 -17.37
N LYS A 152 -10.97 17.58 -16.98
CA LYS A 152 -12.14 17.93 -17.79
C LYS A 152 -12.24 19.42 -18.01
N VAL A 153 -12.56 19.84 -19.24
CA VAL A 153 -12.93 21.21 -19.61
C VAL A 153 -14.41 21.23 -19.97
N ASN A 154 -15.20 22.00 -19.25
CA ASN A 154 -16.65 22.08 -19.41
C ASN A 154 -17.35 20.69 -19.38
N GLY A 155 -16.84 19.79 -18.55
CA GLY A 155 -17.36 18.42 -18.43
C GLY A 155 -16.81 17.42 -19.46
N THR A 156 -16.08 17.88 -20.48
CA THR A 156 -15.44 17.00 -21.47
C THR A 156 -14.01 16.68 -21.07
N GLU A 157 -13.65 15.40 -21.06
CA GLU A 157 -12.29 14.95 -20.73
C GLU A 157 -11.29 15.43 -21.78
N VAL A 158 -10.14 15.88 -21.31
CA VAL A 158 -9.00 16.30 -22.13
C VAL A 158 -7.77 15.46 -21.79
N SER A 159 -7.02 15.11 -22.83
CA SER A 159 -5.75 14.38 -22.64
C SER A 159 -4.62 15.34 -22.33
N LEU A 160 -3.80 14.97 -21.37
CA LEU A 160 -2.55 15.68 -21.06
C LEU A 160 -1.39 15.12 -21.90
N ASP A 161 -0.46 15.99 -22.23
CA ASP A 161 0.80 15.59 -22.82
C ASP A 161 1.78 15.06 -21.75
N ARG A 162 3.00 14.69 -22.17
CA ARG A 162 4.07 14.20 -21.28
C ARG A 162 4.55 15.20 -20.23
N ASN A 163 4.19 16.48 -20.36
CA ASN A 163 4.53 17.56 -19.42
C ASN A 163 3.32 17.93 -18.54
N SER A 164 2.29 17.10 -18.49
CA SER A 164 1.01 17.35 -17.82
C SER A 164 0.31 18.62 -18.33
N GLN A 165 0.36 18.87 -19.66
CA GLN A 165 -0.16 20.07 -20.29
C GLN A 165 -1.23 19.77 -21.33
N PHE A 166 -2.16 20.72 -21.52
CA PHE A 166 -3.08 20.75 -22.64
C PHE A 166 -3.31 22.19 -23.13
N ALA A 167 -3.73 22.32 -24.39
CA ALA A 167 -4.11 23.62 -24.96
C ALA A 167 -5.58 23.92 -24.69
N LEU A 168 -5.86 25.04 -24.02
CA LEU A 168 -7.19 25.56 -23.83
C LEU A 168 -7.49 26.58 -24.94
N SER A 169 -8.34 26.20 -25.89
CA SER A 169 -8.77 27.10 -26.98
C SER A 169 -9.75 28.17 -26.50
N PRO A 170 -9.70 29.39 -27.06
CA PRO A 170 -10.70 30.41 -26.76
C PRO A 170 -12.12 29.91 -27.09
N ALA A 171 -13.06 30.20 -26.20
CA ALA A 171 -14.47 29.95 -26.41
C ALA A 171 -15.29 31.13 -25.87
N SER A 172 -16.50 31.34 -26.42
CA SER A 172 -17.40 32.32 -25.86
C SER A 172 -17.93 31.86 -24.51
N GLY A 173 -17.81 32.73 -23.50
CA GLY A 173 -18.31 32.50 -22.16
C GLY A 173 -17.30 31.85 -21.20
N LYS A 174 -17.79 31.49 -20.02
CA LYS A 174 -17.00 30.88 -18.95
C LYS A 174 -16.61 29.45 -19.31
N GLN A 175 -15.35 29.13 -19.13
CA GLN A 175 -14.84 27.76 -19.16
C GLN A 175 -14.52 27.27 -17.74
N THR A 176 -14.82 26.02 -17.46
CA THR A 176 -14.55 25.38 -16.17
C THR A 176 -13.59 24.23 -16.36
N ILE A 177 -12.48 24.24 -15.62
CA ILE A 177 -11.51 23.14 -15.58
C ILE A 177 -11.71 22.39 -14.26
N VAL A 178 -11.77 21.07 -14.33
CA VAL A 178 -11.87 20.16 -13.17
C VAL A 178 -10.78 19.10 -13.32
N VAL A 179 -10.05 18.88 -12.24
CA VAL A 179 -9.02 17.84 -12.11
C VAL A 179 -9.44 16.85 -11.05
#